data_821f822062e53048e6fe832c84d6512e
#
_entry.id   821f822062e53048e6fe832c84d6512e
#
_cell.length_a   1.000
_cell.length_b   1.000
_cell.length_c   1.000
_cell.angle_alpha   90.00
_cell.angle_beta   90.00
_cell.angle_gamma   90.00
#
_symmetry.space_group_name_H-M   'P 1'
#
loop_
_entity.id
_entity.type
_entity.pdbx_description
1 polymer ?
#
loop_
_entity_poly.entity_id
_entity_poly.type
_entity_poly.pdbx_seq_one_letter_code
_entity_poly.pdbx_strand_id
1 'polypeptide(L)'
;YYKTQGKKVLVAAADTYRAAAVEQISIWSKQLNLHLTANVKSADPASVAYDGVSSGIAKGHDRIIVDTSGRVHNSPNLMKELEKIFRVVQKLTEEVDVLMTIDANTGQNGIQQAREFSRYIPLTGVILTKMDGTARGGIAIPIMKELDLPVYFIGVGEKVDDLIPFQLEDYINALIQTDKEVISG
;
A
#
# COMPACT_ATOMS: atom_id res chain seq x y z
N TYR A 1 -0.11 9.45 8.44
CA TYR A 1 1.22 9.17 8.99
C TYR A 1 2.24 10.22 8.57
N TYR A 2 2.65 10.35 7.31
CA TYR A 2 3.69 11.32 6.91
C TYR A 2 3.31 12.77 7.20
N LYS A 3 2.03 13.11 7.06
CA LYS A 3 1.55 14.46 7.35
C LYS A 3 1.67 14.82 8.84
N THR A 4 1.43 13.89 9.75
CA THR A 4 1.63 14.11 11.18
C THR A 4 3.10 14.35 11.55
N GLN A 5 4.02 13.95 10.67
CA GLN A 5 5.46 14.23 10.76
C GLN A 5 5.86 15.55 10.08
N GLY A 6 4.91 16.36 9.66
CA GLY A 6 5.18 17.63 8.98
C GLY A 6 5.64 17.51 7.53
N LYS A 7 5.53 16.32 6.92
CA LYS A 7 5.95 16.10 5.53
C LYS A 7 4.92 16.64 4.54
N LYS A 8 5.41 17.22 3.44
CA LYS A 8 4.59 17.61 2.30
C LYS A 8 4.30 16.35 1.47
N VAL A 9 3.04 16.00 1.36
CA VAL A 9 2.61 14.77 0.67
C VAL A 9 1.77 15.12 -0.56
N LEU A 10 2.04 14.44 -1.67
CA LEU A 10 1.22 14.43 -2.87
C LEU A 10 0.69 13.02 -3.10
N VAL A 11 -0.55 12.92 -3.56
CA VAL A 11 -1.16 11.64 -3.97
C VAL A 11 -1.44 11.69 -5.47
N ALA A 12 -1.07 10.64 -6.20
CA ALA A 12 -1.42 10.43 -7.60
C ALA A 12 -2.43 9.27 -7.68
N ALA A 13 -3.65 9.57 -8.15
CA ALA A 13 -4.74 8.59 -8.29
C ALA A 13 -4.59 7.83 -9.62
N ALA A 14 -3.71 6.83 -9.65
CA ALA A 14 -3.42 6.04 -10.83
C ALA A 14 -4.30 4.79 -10.99
N ASP A 15 -5.25 4.51 -10.10
CA ASP A 15 -6.31 3.52 -10.33
C ASP A 15 -7.43 4.11 -11.20
N THR A 16 -7.12 4.34 -12.47
CA THR A 16 -8.02 5.05 -13.40
C THR A 16 -9.19 4.20 -13.90
N TYR A 17 -9.12 2.88 -13.72
CA TYR A 17 -10.19 1.97 -14.16
C TYR A 17 -11.39 1.94 -13.23
N ARG A 18 -11.20 2.33 -11.97
CA ARG A 18 -12.24 2.37 -10.96
C ARG A 18 -12.59 3.82 -10.61
N ALA A 19 -13.66 4.34 -11.20
CA ALA A 19 -14.12 5.69 -10.87
C ALA A 19 -14.31 5.91 -9.36
N ALA A 20 -14.83 4.90 -8.65
CA ALA A 20 -15.00 4.94 -7.20
C ALA A 20 -13.65 5.01 -6.44
N ALA A 21 -12.55 4.44 -6.95
CA ALA A 21 -11.25 4.55 -6.31
C ALA A 21 -10.70 5.98 -6.41
N VAL A 22 -10.79 6.59 -7.59
CA VAL A 22 -10.40 7.99 -7.79
C VAL A 22 -11.24 8.93 -6.91
N GLU A 23 -12.55 8.68 -6.80
CA GLU A 23 -13.43 9.45 -5.92
C GLU A 23 -13.05 9.29 -4.45
N GLN A 24 -12.80 8.07 -3.99
CA GLN A 24 -12.40 7.77 -2.62
C GLN A 24 -11.08 8.47 -2.25
N ILE A 25 -10.07 8.37 -3.10
CA ILE A 25 -8.79 9.07 -2.91
C ILE A 25 -8.97 10.59 -2.92
N SER A 26 -9.88 11.12 -3.73
CA SER A 26 -10.20 12.55 -3.76
C SER A 26 -10.82 13.03 -2.45
N ILE A 27 -11.72 12.25 -1.87
CA ILE A 27 -12.33 12.54 -0.56
C ILE A 27 -11.23 12.57 0.53
N TRP A 28 -10.40 11.53 0.59
CA TRP A 28 -9.29 11.46 1.55
C TRP A 28 -8.28 12.60 1.38
N SER A 29 -7.93 12.93 0.13
CA SER A 29 -7.00 14.02 -0.15
C SER A 29 -7.55 15.37 0.31
N LYS A 30 -8.84 15.63 0.13
CA LYS A 30 -9.51 16.83 0.63
C LYS A 30 -9.54 16.86 2.16
N GLN A 31 -9.98 15.77 2.79
CA GLN A 31 -10.08 15.67 4.23
C GLN A 31 -8.73 15.88 4.93
N LEU A 32 -7.66 15.34 4.35
CA LEU A 32 -6.31 15.44 4.87
C LEU A 32 -5.56 16.68 4.35
N ASN A 33 -6.18 17.52 3.52
CA ASN A 33 -5.54 18.66 2.86
C ASN A 33 -4.23 18.26 2.17
N LEU A 34 -4.30 17.25 1.28
CA LEU A 34 -3.18 16.77 0.47
C LEU A 34 -3.28 17.29 -0.96
N HIS A 35 -2.14 17.44 -1.62
CA HIS A 35 -2.14 17.66 -3.06
C HIS A 35 -2.54 16.37 -3.78
N LEU A 36 -3.50 16.46 -4.69
CA LEU A 36 -3.96 15.34 -5.50
C LEU A 36 -3.66 15.61 -6.97
N THR A 37 -3.02 14.64 -7.62
CA THR A 37 -2.96 14.53 -9.08
C THR A 37 -3.93 13.43 -9.51
N ALA A 38 -4.96 13.83 -10.22
CA ALA A 38 -5.92 12.92 -10.84
C ALA A 38 -6.23 13.45 -12.25
N ASN A 39 -6.20 12.58 -13.23
CA ASN A 39 -6.55 12.95 -14.59
C ASN A 39 -7.80 12.19 -15.03
N VAL A 40 -8.94 12.84 -14.91
CA VAL A 40 -10.24 12.28 -15.29
C VAL A 40 -10.34 12.03 -16.81
N LYS A 41 -9.48 12.67 -17.61
CA LYS A 41 -9.47 12.56 -19.07
C LYS A 41 -8.49 11.51 -19.60
N SER A 42 -7.50 11.11 -18.81
CA SER A 42 -6.54 10.09 -19.19
C SER A 42 -6.93 8.75 -18.57
N ALA A 43 -7.20 7.77 -19.42
CA ALA A 43 -7.41 6.38 -18.98
C ALA A 43 -6.10 5.64 -18.71
N ASP A 44 -4.93 6.25 -18.96
CA ASP A 44 -3.62 5.59 -18.78
C ASP A 44 -3.05 5.83 -17.37
N PRO A 45 -3.04 4.80 -16.49
CA PRO A 45 -2.50 4.89 -15.14
C PRO A 45 -1.05 5.37 -15.08
N ALA A 46 -0.23 4.95 -16.03
CA ALA A 46 1.18 5.31 -16.09
C ALA A 46 1.40 6.81 -16.35
N SER A 47 0.51 7.43 -17.14
CA SER A 47 0.54 8.88 -17.35
C SER A 47 0.20 9.65 -16.09
N VAL A 48 -0.82 9.21 -15.32
CA VAL A 48 -1.19 9.83 -14.05
C VAL A 48 -0.06 9.70 -13.03
N ALA A 49 0.56 8.52 -12.95
CA ALA A 49 1.71 8.30 -12.07
C ALA A 49 2.89 9.21 -12.44
N TYR A 50 3.23 9.30 -13.72
CA TYR A 50 4.29 10.16 -14.21
C TYR A 50 4.03 11.63 -13.88
N ASP A 51 2.84 12.13 -14.20
CA ASP A 51 2.45 13.52 -13.94
C ASP A 51 2.47 13.85 -12.44
N GLY A 52 1.97 12.93 -11.61
CA GLY A 52 1.99 13.06 -10.16
C GLY A 52 3.39 13.13 -9.59
N VAL A 53 4.26 12.20 -9.99
CA VAL A 53 5.65 12.15 -9.50
C VAL A 53 6.45 13.35 -10.02
N SER A 54 6.34 13.68 -11.30
CA SER A 54 7.02 14.86 -11.88
C SER A 54 6.59 16.15 -11.19
N SER A 55 5.27 16.34 -11.00
CA SER A 55 4.73 17.51 -10.29
C SER A 55 5.19 17.54 -8.82
N GLY A 56 5.22 16.39 -8.16
CA GLY A 56 5.62 16.28 -6.77
C GLY A 56 7.09 16.68 -6.56
N ILE A 57 7.97 16.17 -7.40
CA ILE A 57 9.40 16.51 -7.40
C ILE A 57 9.58 18.03 -7.67
N ALA A 58 8.95 18.54 -8.74
CA ALA A 58 9.07 19.95 -9.12
C ALA A 58 8.58 20.93 -8.04
N LYS A 59 7.59 20.53 -7.22
CA LYS A 59 7.03 21.32 -6.13
C LYS A 59 7.67 21.07 -4.77
N GLY A 60 8.70 20.24 -4.69
CA GLY A 60 9.40 19.90 -3.47
C GLY A 60 8.54 19.19 -2.44
N HIS A 61 7.77 18.16 -2.86
CA HIS A 61 7.09 17.28 -1.94
C HIS A 61 8.07 16.24 -1.36
N ASP A 62 7.94 15.98 -0.06
CA ASP A 62 8.81 15.02 0.64
C ASP A 62 8.39 13.56 0.36
N ARG A 63 7.10 13.35 0.09
CA ARG A 63 6.54 12.03 -0.22
C ARG A 63 5.50 12.13 -1.32
N ILE A 64 5.57 11.22 -2.26
CA ILE A 64 4.59 11.09 -3.34
C ILE A 64 4.05 9.67 -3.27
N ILE A 65 2.74 9.56 -3.11
CA ILE A 65 2.04 8.27 -3.02
C ILE A 65 1.30 8.05 -4.33
N VAL A 66 1.62 6.98 -5.02
CA VAL A 66 0.93 6.58 -6.25
C VAL A 66 -0.03 5.45 -5.91
N ASP A 67 -1.34 5.74 -5.94
CA ASP A 67 -2.37 4.73 -5.73
C ASP A 67 -2.64 3.99 -7.04
N THR A 68 -2.50 2.67 -7.01
CA THR A 68 -2.63 1.81 -8.18
C THR A 68 -3.68 0.73 -7.98
N SER A 69 -4.20 0.18 -9.07
CA SER A 69 -5.11 -0.96 -8.99
C SER A 69 -4.41 -2.20 -8.43
N GLY A 70 -5.03 -2.86 -7.44
CA GLY A 70 -4.53 -4.07 -6.79
C GLY A 70 -5.31 -5.35 -7.13
N ARG A 71 -6.11 -5.37 -8.21
CA ARG A 71 -6.93 -6.53 -8.54
C ARG A 71 -6.10 -7.67 -9.12
N VAL A 72 -5.91 -8.71 -8.33
CA VAL A 72 -5.06 -9.87 -8.65
C VAL A 72 -5.73 -10.93 -9.53
N HIS A 73 -7.02 -10.86 -9.75
CA HIS A 73 -7.71 -11.94 -10.45
C HIS A 73 -7.38 -11.95 -11.94
N ASN A 74 -6.34 -12.69 -12.28
CA ASN A 74 -6.03 -13.25 -13.61
C ASN A 74 -6.00 -12.26 -14.81
N SER A 75 -5.52 -11.03 -14.60
CA SER A 75 -5.31 -10.13 -15.73
C SER A 75 -3.82 -9.94 -16.02
N PRO A 76 -3.26 -10.63 -17.02
CA PRO A 76 -1.91 -10.33 -17.52
C PRO A 76 -1.72 -8.86 -17.89
N ASN A 77 -2.81 -8.17 -18.20
CA ASN A 77 -2.81 -6.75 -18.52
C ASN A 77 -2.51 -5.88 -17.29
N LEU A 78 -3.03 -6.24 -16.12
CA LEU A 78 -2.75 -5.50 -14.88
C LEU A 78 -1.27 -5.55 -14.52
N MET A 79 -0.63 -6.71 -14.62
CA MET A 79 0.79 -6.85 -14.30
C MET A 79 1.67 -6.02 -15.24
N LYS A 80 1.35 -6.04 -16.53
CA LYS A 80 2.05 -5.18 -17.52
C LYS A 80 1.83 -3.69 -17.25
N GLU A 81 0.65 -3.33 -16.75
CA GLU A 81 0.34 -1.96 -16.39
C GLU A 81 1.12 -1.51 -15.17
N LEU A 82 1.17 -2.31 -14.11
CA LEU A 82 1.98 -2.03 -12.92
C LEU A 82 3.47 -1.92 -13.26
N GLU A 83 3.97 -2.83 -14.11
CA GLU A 83 5.33 -2.76 -14.63
C GLU A 83 5.57 -1.46 -15.42
N LYS A 84 4.62 -1.03 -16.25
CA LYS A 84 4.68 0.25 -16.97
C LYS A 84 4.70 1.43 -16.01
N ILE A 85 3.83 1.44 -14.98
CA ILE A 85 3.83 2.48 -13.94
C ILE A 85 5.19 2.55 -13.27
N PHE A 86 5.71 1.42 -12.81
CA PHE A 86 7.00 1.37 -12.14
C PHE A 86 8.14 1.92 -13.03
N ARG A 87 8.20 1.49 -14.30
CA ARG A 87 9.21 1.96 -15.25
C ARG A 87 9.16 3.47 -15.51
N VAL A 88 7.97 4.08 -15.59
CA VAL A 88 7.87 5.52 -15.83
C VAL A 88 8.24 6.32 -14.60
N VAL A 89 7.93 5.81 -13.40
CA VAL A 89 8.33 6.43 -12.13
C VAL A 89 9.86 6.36 -11.95
N GLN A 90 10.47 5.22 -12.24
CA GLN A 90 11.94 5.05 -12.15
C GLN A 90 12.74 5.98 -13.09
N LYS A 91 12.13 6.49 -14.15
CA LYS A 91 12.79 7.51 -15.01
C LYS A 91 12.91 8.87 -14.32
N LEU A 92 12.12 9.12 -13.28
CA LEU A 92 12.07 10.39 -12.56
C LEU A 92 12.85 10.36 -11.24
N THR A 93 12.95 9.19 -10.60
CA THR A 93 13.64 9.00 -9.32
C THR A 93 14.05 7.55 -9.13
N GLU A 94 15.18 7.34 -8.47
CA GLU A 94 15.63 6.01 -8.05
C GLU A 94 15.06 5.61 -6.68
N GLU A 95 14.58 6.60 -5.90
CA GLU A 95 13.99 6.37 -4.57
C GLU A 95 12.52 5.98 -4.70
N VAL A 96 12.26 4.70 -4.92
CA VAL A 96 10.91 4.15 -5.11
C VAL A 96 10.69 2.97 -4.17
N ASP A 97 9.75 3.13 -3.25
CA ASP A 97 9.21 2.02 -2.47
C ASP A 97 7.97 1.46 -3.15
N VAL A 98 7.94 0.15 -3.36
CA VAL A 98 6.81 -0.57 -3.92
C VAL A 98 6.17 -1.40 -2.82
N LEU A 99 5.06 -0.91 -2.28
CA LEU A 99 4.38 -1.53 -1.16
C LEU A 99 3.13 -2.29 -1.64
N MET A 100 3.02 -3.55 -1.23
CA MET A 100 1.81 -4.33 -1.47
C MET A 100 0.91 -4.29 -0.25
N THR A 101 -0.37 -3.94 -0.46
CA THR A 101 -1.39 -4.05 0.59
C THR A 101 -1.99 -5.45 0.58
N ILE A 102 -1.91 -6.15 1.71
CA ILE A 102 -2.46 -7.51 1.89
C ILE A 102 -3.52 -7.46 3.01
N ASP A 103 -4.70 -7.99 2.71
CA ASP A 103 -5.74 -8.25 3.71
C ASP A 103 -5.35 -9.47 4.55
N ALA A 104 -5.21 -9.30 5.86
CA ALA A 104 -4.82 -10.37 6.78
C ALA A 104 -5.76 -11.58 6.75
N ASN A 105 -7.03 -11.39 6.34
CA ASN A 105 -7.99 -12.48 6.19
C ASN A 105 -7.66 -13.43 5.02
N THR A 106 -6.86 -12.99 4.06
CA THR A 106 -6.54 -13.81 2.89
C THR A 106 -5.54 -14.93 3.20
N GLY A 107 -4.83 -14.84 4.32
CA GLY A 107 -3.89 -15.86 4.75
C GLY A 107 -2.86 -16.21 3.66
N GLN A 108 -2.68 -17.50 3.38
CA GLN A 108 -1.73 -18.00 2.37
C GLN A 108 -2.02 -17.47 0.96
N ASN A 109 -3.27 -17.16 0.62
CA ASN A 109 -3.59 -16.56 -0.67
C ASN A 109 -2.93 -15.19 -0.85
N GLY A 110 -2.85 -14.37 0.21
CA GLY A 110 -2.15 -13.09 0.19
C GLY A 110 -0.65 -13.24 -0.08
N ILE A 111 -0.02 -14.25 0.52
CA ILE A 111 1.39 -14.58 0.28
C ILE A 111 1.62 -15.02 -1.17
N GLN A 112 0.76 -15.87 -1.71
CA GLN A 112 0.84 -16.28 -3.11
C GLN A 112 0.66 -15.11 -4.07
N GLN A 113 -0.25 -14.22 -3.77
CA GLN A 113 -0.44 -12.99 -4.52
C GLN A 113 0.84 -12.14 -4.53
N ALA A 114 1.45 -11.92 -3.37
CA ALA A 114 2.68 -11.15 -3.30
C ALA A 114 3.83 -11.78 -4.09
N ARG A 115 3.96 -13.12 -4.06
CA ARG A 115 4.91 -13.84 -4.91
C ARG A 115 4.66 -13.63 -6.39
N GLU A 116 3.41 -13.60 -6.81
CA GLU A 116 3.06 -13.34 -8.22
C GLU A 116 3.40 -11.90 -8.62
N PHE A 117 3.08 -10.92 -7.79
CA PHE A 117 3.46 -9.53 -8.03
C PHE A 117 4.97 -9.34 -8.11
N SER A 118 5.74 -9.99 -7.22
CA SER A 118 7.20 -9.90 -7.21
C SER A 118 7.88 -10.37 -8.49
N ARG A 119 7.18 -11.14 -9.34
CA ARG A 119 7.70 -11.55 -10.65
C ARG A 119 7.71 -10.41 -11.67
N TYR A 120 6.90 -9.38 -11.47
CA TYR A 120 6.71 -8.28 -12.43
C TYR A 120 7.26 -6.96 -11.92
N ILE A 121 7.18 -6.73 -10.61
CA ILE A 121 7.64 -5.49 -9.97
C ILE A 121 8.44 -5.83 -8.71
N PRO A 122 9.51 -5.05 -8.41
CA PRO A 122 10.31 -5.27 -7.21
C PRO A 122 9.56 -4.76 -5.97
N LEU A 123 8.84 -5.64 -5.28
CA LEU A 123 8.24 -5.28 -4.00
C LEU A 123 9.33 -4.96 -2.98
N THR A 124 9.18 -3.87 -2.24
CA THR A 124 10.10 -3.44 -1.18
C THR A 124 9.51 -3.62 0.21
N GLY A 125 8.22 -3.88 0.32
CA GLY A 125 7.56 -4.13 1.59
C GLY A 125 6.06 -4.35 1.49
N VAL A 126 5.44 -4.55 2.65
CA VAL A 126 4.03 -4.92 2.78
C VAL A 126 3.32 -4.00 3.78
N ILE A 127 2.06 -3.72 3.50
CA ILE A 127 1.10 -3.15 4.45
C ILE A 127 0.04 -4.21 4.71
N LEU A 128 -0.16 -4.57 5.99
CA LEU A 128 -1.20 -5.53 6.38
C LEU A 128 -2.44 -4.78 6.83
N THR A 129 -3.58 -5.12 6.27
CA THR A 129 -4.88 -4.52 6.64
C THR A 129 -5.78 -5.52 7.36
N LYS A 130 -6.80 -5.02 8.04
CA LYS A 130 -7.79 -5.79 8.80
C LYS A 130 -7.16 -6.63 9.92
N MET A 131 -6.20 -6.03 10.61
CA MET A 131 -5.51 -6.63 11.75
C MET A 131 -6.29 -6.50 13.08
N ASP A 132 -7.47 -5.92 13.05
CA ASP A 132 -8.38 -5.71 14.20
C ASP A 132 -9.09 -6.98 14.69
N GLY A 133 -8.91 -8.11 14.02
CA GLY A 133 -9.51 -9.38 14.41
C GLY A 133 -8.50 -10.35 15.05
N THR A 134 -8.92 -11.03 16.11
CA THR A 134 -8.08 -11.91 16.95
C THR A 134 -7.46 -13.11 16.27
N ALA A 135 -8.06 -13.64 15.19
CA ALA A 135 -7.57 -14.84 14.48
C ALA A 135 -6.42 -14.55 13.49
N ARG A 136 -5.96 -13.32 13.38
CA ARG A 136 -5.14 -12.84 12.25
C ARG A 136 -3.71 -12.52 12.61
N GLY A 137 -3.40 -12.66 13.90
CA GLY A 137 -2.13 -12.25 14.46
C GLY A 137 -0.91 -12.90 13.82
N GLY A 138 -0.99 -14.13 13.35
CA GLY A 138 0.18 -14.88 12.86
C GLY A 138 0.65 -14.58 11.45
N ILE A 139 -0.10 -13.81 10.63
CA ILE A 139 0.19 -13.67 9.18
C ILE A 139 1.47 -12.86 8.87
N ALA A 140 1.86 -11.90 9.71
CA ALA A 140 3.03 -11.08 9.45
C ALA A 140 4.33 -11.89 9.43
N ILE A 141 4.46 -12.88 10.32
CA ILE A 141 5.67 -13.73 10.41
C ILE A 141 5.89 -14.54 9.13
N PRO A 142 4.90 -15.30 8.63
CA PRO A 142 5.04 -15.98 7.33
C PRO A 142 5.35 -15.03 6.18
N ILE A 143 4.72 -13.85 6.12
CA ILE A 143 4.99 -12.86 5.08
C ILE A 143 6.45 -12.44 5.10
N MET A 144 6.97 -11.99 6.26
CA MET A 144 8.35 -11.58 6.39
C MET A 144 9.33 -12.71 6.05
N LYS A 145 9.04 -13.93 6.52
CA LYS A 145 9.93 -15.09 6.34
C LYS A 145 9.88 -15.66 4.92
N GLU A 146 8.70 -15.77 4.31
CA GLU A 146 8.52 -16.44 3.03
C GLU A 146 8.73 -15.53 1.83
N LEU A 147 8.51 -14.21 1.99
CA LEU A 147 8.67 -13.22 0.94
C LEU A 147 9.97 -12.44 1.07
N ASP A 148 10.65 -12.52 2.22
CA ASP A 148 11.82 -11.69 2.57
C ASP A 148 11.50 -10.19 2.42
N LEU A 149 10.29 -9.81 2.81
CA LEU A 149 9.80 -8.43 2.73
C LEU A 149 9.45 -7.89 4.11
N PRO A 150 9.86 -6.66 4.46
CA PRO A 150 9.45 -6.03 5.70
C PRO A 150 7.96 -5.67 5.68
N VAL A 151 7.31 -5.73 6.83
CA VAL A 151 6.00 -5.11 7.05
C VAL A 151 6.26 -3.69 7.54
N TYR A 152 5.73 -2.69 6.85
CA TYR A 152 5.90 -1.27 7.21
C TYR A 152 4.78 -0.75 8.10
N PHE A 153 3.54 -1.14 7.79
CA PHE A 153 2.36 -0.65 8.48
C PHE A 153 1.33 -1.75 8.65
N ILE A 154 0.51 -1.60 9.69
CA ILE A 154 -0.70 -2.40 9.90
C ILE A 154 -1.92 -1.51 10.01
N GLY A 155 -3.02 -1.93 9.38
CA GLY A 155 -4.33 -1.31 9.50
C GLY A 155 -5.17 -2.09 10.52
N VAL A 156 -5.57 -1.41 11.59
CA VAL A 156 -6.32 -1.98 12.72
C VAL A 156 -7.77 -1.46 12.78
N GLY A 157 -8.22 -0.81 11.73
CA GLY A 157 -9.58 -0.27 11.59
C GLY A 157 -9.74 0.55 10.32
N GLU A 158 -10.76 1.39 10.26
CA GLU A 158 -11.20 2.12 9.07
C GLU A 158 -10.88 3.63 9.11
N LYS A 159 -10.40 4.15 10.24
CA LYS A 159 -10.11 5.57 10.43
C LYS A 159 -8.69 5.93 10.00
N VAL A 160 -8.44 7.22 9.83
CA VAL A 160 -7.11 7.75 9.45
C VAL A 160 -6.01 7.32 10.42
N ASP A 161 -6.33 7.28 11.71
CA ASP A 161 -5.37 6.96 12.77
C ASP A 161 -5.23 5.45 13.00
N ASP A 162 -6.03 4.63 12.31
CA ASP A 162 -5.98 3.16 12.42
C ASP A 162 -4.90 2.53 11.54
N LEU A 163 -4.10 3.32 10.83
CA LEU A 163 -2.88 2.88 10.16
C LEU A 163 -1.67 3.21 11.03
N ILE A 164 -1.07 2.19 11.62
CA ILE A 164 0.05 2.33 12.55
C ILE A 164 1.34 1.71 11.98
N PRO A 165 2.54 2.26 12.28
CA PRO A 165 3.80 1.62 11.94
C PRO A 165 3.91 0.24 12.58
N PHE A 166 4.41 -0.73 11.83
CA PHE A 166 4.62 -2.08 12.35
C PHE A 166 5.87 -2.12 13.24
N GLN A 167 5.71 -2.69 14.44
CA GLN A 167 6.80 -2.98 15.36
C GLN A 167 6.75 -4.47 15.71
N LEU A 168 7.81 -5.20 15.36
CA LEU A 168 7.83 -6.66 15.50
C LEU A 168 7.70 -7.10 16.97
N GLU A 169 8.32 -6.38 17.91
CA GLU A 169 8.26 -6.69 19.34
C GLU A 169 6.84 -6.55 19.89
N ASP A 170 6.17 -5.44 19.55
CA ASP A 170 4.78 -5.19 19.97
C ASP A 170 3.84 -6.24 19.39
N TYR A 171 4.06 -6.60 18.14
CA TYR A 171 3.28 -7.62 17.45
C TYR A 171 3.44 -9.00 18.09
N ILE A 172 4.67 -9.44 18.39
CA ILE A 172 4.92 -10.70 19.07
C ILE A 172 4.31 -10.71 20.48
N ASN A 173 4.44 -9.62 21.22
CA ASN A 173 3.85 -9.50 22.56
C ASN A 173 2.31 -9.63 22.51
N ALA A 174 1.66 -8.99 21.53
CA ALA A 174 0.22 -9.11 21.36
C ALA A 174 -0.20 -10.56 21.02
N LEU A 175 0.55 -11.27 20.19
CA LEU A 175 0.28 -12.69 19.88
C LEU A 175 0.34 -13.57 21.12
N ILE A 176 1.39 -13.43 21.95
CA ILE A 176 1.59 -14.24 23.15
C ILE A 176 0.51 -13.96 24.20
N GLN A 177 0.02 -12.73 24.31
CA GLN A 177 -1.06 -12.37 25.23
C GLN A 177 -2.39 -13.00 24.82
N THR A 178 -2.71 -12.95 23.53
CA THR A 178 -3.93 -13.56 22.98
C THR A 178 -3.97 -15.07 23.21
N ASP A 179 -2.85 -15.77 23.04
CA ASP A 179 -2.76 -17.21 23.28
C ASP A 179 -2.98 -17.56 24.77
N LYS A 180 -2.55 -16.71 25.70
CA LYS A 180 -2.76 -16.94 27.15
C LYS A 180 -4.22 -16.80 27.56
N GLU A 181 -4.96 -15.86 26.97
CA GLU A 181 -6.39 -15.68 27.24
C GLU A 181 -7.24 -16.86 26.71
N VAL A 182 -6.85 -17.44 25.58
CA VAL A 182 -7.53 -18.60 24.99
C VAL A 182 -7.29 -19.89 25.79
N ILE A 183 -6.14 -20.04 26.46
CA ILE A 183 -5.79 -21.24 27.24
C ILE A 183 -6.38 -21.18 28.67
N SER A 184 -6.72 -19.99 29.17
CA SER A 184 -7.22 -19.77 30.54
C SER A 184 -8.73 -19.66 30.65
N GLY A 185 -9.49 -19.77 29.57
CA GLY A 185 -10.97 -19.79 29.51
C GLY A 185 -11.49 -21.16 29.11
#